data_e7341f729df230a5bcfee386abb8a2f0
#
_entry.id   e7341f729df230a5bcfee386abb8a2f0
#
_cell.length_a   1.000
_cell.length_b   1.000
_cell.length_c   1.000
_cell.angle_alpha   90.00
_cell.angle_beta   90.00
_cell.angle_gamma   90.00
#
_symmetry.space_group_name_H-M   'P 1'
#
loop_
_entity.id
_entity.type
_entity.pdbx_description
1 polymer ?
#
loop_
_entity_poly.entity_id
_entity_poly.type
_entity_poly.pdbx_seq_one_letter_code
_entity_poly.pdbx_strand_id
1 'polypeptide(L)'
;MAGRWFTFGFFLGLAVVFFSWPGAQLAQASCGAVSCFVTIGSQQQVAMEGLLTVNGIYNYTPMRLLPGTNGVIPGLDTNQRQMILDHHQETRTITQTATLDLNYGLTERLGLEITIPYMVRTHHHIDGLGEDGPNGEGQSTTFSSDGIGDMRVGVKYNVLPTLRSLVVFGFGVYLPTGVTGANDSTGALMEPTTQLGRGQVGLNPTIYQTYELIPHRLNEFAFGGYRHTFRNNVGYQFGDQWDLNGGLNLVTVPWLVLSAQLNYRYIVHDNFSSSLSRSATPADAPDFPGEPVVIDPTIKNRQVPTTGSTFLGFTPGFSVNLGQMIESSWTRMTSLYFYSSIPMVRDSNNSLAQGTSFIF
;
A
#
# COMPACT_ATOMS: atom_id res chain seq x y z
N MET A 1 5.54 39.31 -6.05
CA MET A 1 5.51 38.61 -7.34
C MET A 1 6.50 37.43 -7.44
N ALA A 2 7.54 37.36 -6.64
CA ALA A 2 8.56 36.30 -6.70
C ALA A 2 8.08 34.88 -6.20
N GLY A 3 7.05 34.82 -5.36
CA GLY A 3 6.60 33.53 -4.80
C GLY A 3 5.77 32.62 -5.73
N ARG A 4 5.18 33.18 -6.80
CA ARG A 4 4.34 32.37 -7.71
C ARG A 4 5.13 31.46 -8.65
N TRP A 5 6.40 31.79 -8.91
CA TRP A 5 7.27 30.99 -9.80
C TRP A 5 7.95 29.81 -9.09
N PHE A 6 8.09 29.90 -7.75
CA PHE A 6 8.80 28.88 -6.99
C PHE A 6 7.98 27.59 -6.84
N THR A 7 6.66 27.73 -6.64
CA THR A 7 5.76 26.57 -6.52
C THR A 7 5.55 25.86 -7.86
N PHE A 8 5.37 26.59 -8.94
CA PHE A 8 5.22 26.02 -10.28
C PHE A 8 6.52 25.37 -10.76
N GLY A 9 7.68 25.98 -10.44
CA GLY A 9 9.01 25.44 -10.75
C GLY A 9 9.34 24.16 -9.97
N PHE A 10 8.85 24.03 -8.73
CA PHE A 10 9.06 22.84 -7.92
C PHE A 10 8.30 21.63 -8.49
N PHE A 11 7.04 21.81 -8.93
CA PHE A 11 6.25 20.74 -9.55
C PHE A 11 6.80 20.35 -10.94
N LEU A 12 7.18 21.33 -11.76
CA LEU A 12 7.79 21.04 -13.06
C LEU A 12 9.17 20.40 -12.90
N GLY A 13 9.96 20.84 -11.92
CA GLY A 13 11.26 20.27 -11.59
C GLY A 13 11.16 18.85 -11.08
N LEU A 14 10.18 18.53 -10.23
CA LEU A 14 9.92 17.18 -9.76
C LEU A 14 9.47 16.25 -10.90
N ALA A 15 8.57 16.74 -11.77
CA ALA A 15 8.13 15.98 -12.95
C ALA A 15 9.27 15.73 -13.94
N VAL A 16 10.14 16.72 -14.20
CA VAL A 16 11.27 16.58 -15.12
C VAL A 16 12.36 15.67 -14.56
N VAL A 17 12.62 15.67 -13.24
CA VAL A 17 13.58 14.77 -12.60
C VAL A 17 13.11 13.32 -12.67
N PHE A 18 11.80 13.05 -12.63
CA PHE A 18 11.27 11.69 -12.80
C PHE A 18 11.32 11.17 -14.24
N PHE A 19 11.21 12.07 -15.25
CA PHE A 19 11.24 11.68 -16.66
C PHE A 19 12.66 11.61 -17.26
N SER A 20 13.67 12.17 -16.59
CA SER A 20 15.04 12.28 -17.13
C SER A 20 16.04 11.31 -16.49
N TRP A 21 15.62 10.30 -15.71
CA TRP A 21 16.51 9.27 -15.19
C TRP A 21 16.68 8.15 -16.22
N PRO A 22 17.78 8.12 -16.99
CA PRO A 22 18.03 7.02 -17.90
C PRO A 22 18.58 5.85 -17.09
N GLY A 23 17.80 4.83 -16.89
CA GLY A 23 18.24 3.59 -16.27
C GLY A 23 17.35 3.03 -15.14
N ALA A 24 16.11 3.49 -15.00
CA ALA A 24 15.13 2.77 -14.19
C ALA A 24 14.89 1.39 -14.84
N GLN A 25 15.61 0.39 -14.37
CA GLN A 25 15.23 -0.99 -14.62
C GLN A 25 13.81 -1.14 -14.05
N LEU A 26 12.89 -1.55 -14.90
CA LEU A 26 11.50 -1.80 -14.52
C LEU A 26 11.50 -2.79 -13.35
N ALA A 27 11.21 -2.30 -12.17
CA ALA A 27 11.08 -3.13 -10.99
C ALA A 27 9.68 -3.72 -10.97
N GLN A 28 9.61 -4.98 -10.67
CA GLN A 28 8.46 -5.87 -10.88
C GLN A 28 7.87 -6.31 -9.53
N ALA A 29 6.57 -6.57 -9.45
CA ALA A 29 5.72 -6.47 -8.26
C ALA A 29 5.24 -7.74 -7.57
N SER A 30 4.98 -7.70 -6.27
CA SER A 30 4.27 -8.74 -5.53
C SER A 30 2.93 -8.32 -4.95
N CYS A 31 2.09 -9.32 -4.64
CA CYS A 31 0.72 -9.24 -4.11
C CYS A 31 0.65 -8.97 -2.63
N GLY A 32 1.38 -8.36 -1.92
CA GLY A 32 1.27 -8.44 -0.45
C GLY A 32 0.87 -7.18 0.28
N ALA A 33 0.94 -6.02 -0.30
CA ALA A 33 0.84 -4.80 0.48
C ALA A 33 -0.07 -3.75 -0.15
N VAL A 34 -1.29 -4.13 -0.49
CA VAL A 34 -2.26 -3.13 -0.96
C VAL A 34 -2.93 -2.48 0.23
N SER A 35 -2.38 -1.37 0.67
CA SER A 35 -3.06 -0.40 1.52
C SER A 35 -3.55 0.77 0.67
N CYS A 36 -4.61 1.44 1.12
CA CYS A 36 -5.04 2.69 0.50
C CYS A 36 -3.91 3.72 0.58
N PHE A 37 -3.49 4.25 -0.56
CA PHE A 37 -2.48 5.30 -0.66
C PHE A 37 -3.00 6.59 -1.31
N VAL A 38 -4.32 6.71 -1.40
CA VAL A 38 -4.99 7.95 -1.78
C VAL A 38 -4.81 8.96 -0.67
N THR A 39 -4.43 10.18 -1.03
CA THR A 39 -4.23 11.25 -0.05
C THR A 39 -5.57 11.87 0.32
N ILE A 40 -5.94 11.75 1.58
CA ILE A 40 -7.09 12.43 2.17
C ILE A 40 -6.55 13.54 3.07
N GLY A 41 -6.90 14.79 2.75
CA GLY A 41 -6.31 15.97 3.41
C GLY A 41 -6.48 15.97 4.92
N SER A 42 -7.63 15.52 5.44
CA SER A 42 -7.89 15.43 6.89
C SER A 42 -6.96 14.48 7.63
N GLN A 43 -6.42 13.47 6.96
CA GLN A 43 -5.45 12.55 7.54
C GLN A 43 -4.03 13.09 7.54
N GLN A 44 -3.68 13.99 6.62
CA GLN A 44 -2.30 14.45 6.44
C GLN A 44 -1.98 15.71 7.25
N GLN A 45 -3.00 16.47 7.62
CA GLN A 45 -2.84 17.72 8.39
C GLN A 45 -2.69 17.44 9.89
N VAL A 46 -2.15 18.42 10.62
CA VAL A 46 -2.21 18.46 12.07
C VAL A 46 -3.61 18.91 12.47
N ALA A 47 -4.30 18.17 13.33
CA ALA A 47 -5.57 18.58 13.88
C ALA A 47 -5.41 19.88 14.70
N MET A 48 -6.46 20.67 14.85
CA MET A 48 -6.43 21.87 15.72
C MET A 48 -6.09 21.46 17.15
N GLU A 49 -5.39 22.33 17.87
CA GLU A 49 -4.99 22.10 19.26
C GLU A 49 -6.19 21.70 20.13
N GLY A 50 -6.02 20.62 20.88
CA GLY A 50 -7.06 20.05 21.73
C GLY A 50 -8.18 19.29 21.00
N LEU A 51 -8.16 19.22 19.67
CA LEU A 51 -9.17 18.50 18.91
C LEU A 51 -8.69 17.11 18.49
N LEU A 52 -9.62 16.16 18.56
CA LEU A 52 -9.47 14.82 17.99
C LEU A 52 -10.28 14.73 16.69
N THR A 53 -9.59 14.47 15.60
CA THR A 53 -10.21 14.11 14.31
C THR A 53 -10.27 12.60 14.20
N VAL A 54 -11.45 12.08 13.87
CA VAL A 54 -11.70 10.64 13.69
C VAL A 54 -12.10 10.40 12.24
N ASN A 55 -11.34 9.58 11.50
CA ASN A 55 -11.67 9.17 10.15
C ASN A 55 -11.97 7.66 10.14
N GLY A 56 -13.14 7.29 9.64
CA GLY A 56 -13.46 5.91 9.27
C GLY A 56 -13.30 5.75 7.77
N ILE A 57 -12.44 4.84 7.33
CA ILE A 57 -12.11 4.66 5.91
C ILE A 57 -12.39 3.22 5.53
N TYR A 58 -13.18 3.02 4.50
CA TYR A 58 -13.35 1.70 3.89
C TYR A 58 -12.73 1.69 2.50
N ASN A 59 -11.87 0.71 2.25
CA ASN A 59 -11.18 0.53 0.99
C ASN A 59 -11.45 -0.86 0.41
N TYR A 60 -11.92 -0.92 -0.83
CA TYR A 60 -12.10 -2.13 -1.59
C TYR A 60 -11.08 -2.18 -2.73
N THR A 61 -10.18 -3.17 -2.69
CA THR A 61 -9.08 -3.30 -3.66
C THR A 61 -9.08 -4.69 -4.27
N PRO A 62 -9.57 -4.84 -5.51
CA PRO A 62 -9.44 -6.07 -6.28
C PRO A 62 -8.07 -6.12 -6.95
N MET A 63 -7.50 -7.32 -7.02
CA MET A 63 -6.28 -7.62 -7.76
C MET A 63 -6.53 -8.81 -8.70
N ARG A 64 -5.93 -8.78 -9.88
CA ARG A 64 -6.08 -9.80 -10.92
C ARG A 64 -4.82 -9.93 -11.74
N LEU A 65 -4.68 -11.09 -12.40
CA LEU A 65 -3.64 -11.28 -13.40
C LEU A 65 -3.83 -10.31 -14.57
N LEU A 66 -2.73 -9.80 -15.08
CA LEU A 66 -2.69 -9.08 -16.34
C LEU A 66 -2.41 -10.05 -17.50
N PRO A 67 -2.84 -9.72 -18.73
CA PRO A 67 -2.43 -10.47 -19.90
C PRO A 67 -0.89 -10.56 -19.99
N GLY A 68 -0.38 -11.78 -20.17
CA GLY A 68 1.06 -12.02 -20.25
C GLY A 68 1.75 -12.25 -18.90
N THR A 69 1.02 -12.28 -17.79
CA THR A 69 1.53 -12.69 -16.47
C THR A 69 0.97 -14.06 -16.09
N ASN A 70 1.74 -14.87 -15.39
CA ASN A 70 1.29 -16.20 -14.95
C ASN A 70 0.86 -16.26 -13.48
N GLY A 71 1.21 -15.26 -12.67
CA GLY A 71 0.79 -15.17 -11.26
C GLY A 71 1.47 -16.16 -10.32
N VAL A 72 2.53 -16.82 -10.76
CA VAL A 72 3.25 -17.79 -9.94
C VAL A 72 4.06 -17.06 -8.89
N ILE A 73 3.86 -17.41 -7.62
CA ILE A 73 4.52 -16.79 -6.47
C ILE A 73 5.27 -17.83 -5.62
N PRO A 74 6.33 -17.40 -4.90
CA PRO A 74 7.05 -18.28 -3.99
C PRO A 74 6.28 -18.52 -2.69
N GLY A 75 6.37 -19.74 -2.17
CA GLY A 75 5.93 -20.13 -0.83
C GLY A 75 7.06 -20.10 0.19
N LEU A 76 6.71 -20.23 1.47
CA LEU A 76 7.65 -20.32 2.59
C LEU A 76 7.31 -21.49 3.51
N ASP A 77 8.12 -22.53 3.48
CA ASP A 77 8.08 -23.56 4.50
C ASP A 77 8.86 -23.10 5.75
N THR A 78 8.13 -22.75 6.80
CA THR A 78 8.72 -22.28 8.05
C THR A 78 9.37 -23.40 8.86
N ASN A 79 8.92 -24.65 8.71
CA ASN A 79 9.47 -25.80 9.44
C ASN A 79 10.85 -26.18 8.88
N GLN A 80 10.97 -26.25 7.56
CA GLN A 80 12.23 -26.54 6.88
C GLN A 80 13.09 -25.29 6.68
N ARG A 81 12.56 -24.10 6.96
CA ARG A 81 13.20 -22.81 6.67
C ARG A 81 13.61 -22.71 5.20
N GLN A 82 12.70 -23.06 4.34
CA GLN A 82 12.91 -23.11 2.90
C GLN A 82 11.95 -22.16 2.20
N MET A 83 12.47 -21.40 1.23
CA MET A 83 11.67 -20.68 0.26
C MET A 83 11.51 -21.54 -0.98
N ILE A 84 10.29 -21.88 -1.31
CA ILE A 84 9.92 -22.63 -2.51
C ILE A 84 9.53 -21.61 -3.57
N LEU A 85 10.30 -21.54 -4.64
CA LEU A 85 9.95 -20.71 -5.80
C LEU A 85 8.84 -21.39 -6.58
N ASP A 86 8.12 -20.71 -7.43
CA ASP A 86 7.06 -21.31 -8.26
C ASP A 86 6.08 -22.20 -7.47
N HIS A 87 5.76 -21.82 -6.22
CA HIS A 87 4.99 -22.63 -5.28
C HIS A 87 3.53 -22.82 -5.72
N HIS A 88 2.85 -21.73 -6.09
CA HIS A 88 1.49 -21.78 -6.59
C HIS A 88 1.18 -20.57 -7.47
N GLN A 89 0.06 -20.64 -8.18
CA GLN A 89 -0.40 -19.56 -9.04
C GLN A 89 -1.53 -18.77 -8.36
N GLU A 90 -1.32 -17.53 -8.06
CA GLU A 90 -2.41 -16.62 -7.69
C GLU A 90 -3.19 -16.16 -8.92
N THR A 91 -4.51 -16.25 -8.87
CA THR A 91 -5.39 -15.83 -9.96
C THR A 91 -6.15 -14.56 -9.66
N ARG A 92 -6.52 -14.37 -8.38
CA ARG A 92 -7.28 -13.20 -7.93
C ARG A 92 -7.13 -13.02 -6.42
N THR A 93 -7.02 -11.77 -6.00
CA THR A 93 -7.12 -11.38 -4.59
C THR A 93 -8.07 -10.20 -4.44
N ILE A 94 -8.92 -10.24 -3.43
CA ILE A 94 -9.73 -9.09 -3.01
C ILE A 94 -9.32 -8.73 -1.61
N THR A 95 -8.87 -7.49 -1.41
CA THR A 95 -8.60 -6.95 -0.09
C THR A 95 -9.62 -5.86 0.24
N GLN A 96 -10.31 -6.03 1.36
CA GLN A 96 -11.20 -5.05 1.96
C GLN A 96 -10.56 -4.58 3.26
N THR A 97 -10.46 -3.28 3.45
CA THR A 97 -9.83 -2.71 4.65
C THR A 97 -10.75 -1.65 5.24
N ALA A 98 -11.16 -1.85 6.49
CA ALA A 98 -11.79 -0.82 7.30
C ALA A 98 -10.70 -0.23 8.22
N THR A 99 -10.44 1.06 8.09
CA THR A 99 -9.40 1.75 8.86
C THR A 99 -10.03 2.79 9.77
N LEU A 100 -9.69 2.73 11.05
CA LEU A 100 -9.92 3.81 12.00
C LEU A 100 -8.63 4.63 12.10
N ASP A 101 -8.71 5.92 11.74
CA ASP A 101 -7.60 6.86 11.82
C ASP A 101 -7.95 7.97 12.79
N LEU A 102 -7.11 8.13 13.81
CA LEU A 102 -7.26 9.08 14.91
C LEU A 102 -6.13 10.10 14.84
N ASN A 103 -6.46 11.39 14.74
CA ASN A 103 -5.49 12.47 14.73
C ASN A 103 -5.82 13.46 15.86
N TYR A 104 -4.88 13.67 16.78
CA TYR A 104 -5.03 14.58 17.90
C TYR A 104 -4.02 15.72 17.82
N GLY A 105 -4.50 16.96 17.87
CA GLY A 105 -3.67 18.16 17.93
C GLY A 105 -3.16 18.40 19.35
N LEU A 106 -1.84 18.19 19.56
CA LEU A 106 -1.19 18.53 20.84
C LEU A 106 -0.95 20.04 20.97
N THR A 107 -0.58 20.67 19.87
CA THR A 107 -0.39 22.11 19.71
C THR A 107 -0.85 22.52 18.32
N GLU A 108 -0.86 23.81 18.00
CA GLU A 108 -1.14 24.31 16.65
C GLU A 108 -0.22 23.71 15.55
N ARG A 109 0.92 23.14 15.94
CA ARG A 109 1.93 22.61 15.01
C ARG A 109 2.23 21.13 15.18
N LEU A 110 1.96 20.56 16.34
CA LEU A 110 2.30 19.18 16.66
C LEU A 110 1.05 18.34 16.84
N GLY A 111 0.95 17.24 16.15
CA GLY A 111 -0.13 16.26 16.26
C GLY A 111 0.36 14.84 16.45
N LEU A 112 -0.50 14.03 17.05
CA LEU A 112 -0.35 12.59 17.18
C LEU A 112 -1.31 11.90 16.22
N GLU A 113 -0.91 10.72 15.75
CA GLU A 113 -1.71 9.90 14.84
C GLU A 113 -1.68 8.43 15.28
N ILE A 114 -2.85 7.79 15.22
CA ILE A 114 -2.99 6.34 15.38
C ILE A 114 -3.89 5.84 14.26
N THR A 115 -3.41 4.84 13.51
CA THR A 115 -4.16 4.20 12.43
C THR A 115 -4.31 2.72 12.73
N ILE A 116 -5.55 2.22 12.74
CA ILE A 116 -5.91 0.84 13.07
C ILE A 116 -6.66 0.23 11.88
N PRO A 117 -6.03 -0.63 11.07
CA PRO A 117 -6.69 -1.31 9.97
C PRO A 117 -7.29 -2.65 10.42
N TYR A 118 -8.52 -2.92 10.04
CA TYR A 118 -9.11 -4.25 10.01
C TYR A 118 -9.25 -4.68 8.56
N MET A 119 -8.74 -5.85 8.23
CA MET A 119 -8.63 -6.35 6.87
C MET A 119 -9.41 -7.64 6.70
N VAL A 120 -10.06 -7.78 5.55
CA VAL A 120 -10.60 -9.05 5.05
C VAL A 120 -9.97 -9.29 3.69
N ARG A 121 -9.31 -10.41 3.53
CA ARG A 121 -8.60 -10.76 2.31
C ARG A 121 -9.07 -12.12 1.81
N THR A 122 -9.50 -12.18 0.56
CA THR A 122 -9.93 -13.40 -0.12
C THR A 122 -8.99 -13.67 -1.27
N HIS A 123 -8.35 -14.85 -1.26
CA HIS A 123 -7.44 -15.32 -2.28
C HIS A 123 -8.05 -16.46 -3.07
N HIS A 124 -7.80 -16.42 -4.38
CA HIS A 124 -8.05 -17.52 -5.30
C HIS A 124 -6.71 -17.92 -5.91
N HIS A 125 -6.30 -19.16 -5.73
CA HIS A 125 -5.06 -19.67 -6.26
C HIS A 125 -5.23 -21.07 -6.84
N ILE A 126 -4.20 -21.56 -7.54
CA ILE A 126 -4.09 -22.89 -8.09
C ILE A 126 -2.85 -23.51 -7.49
N ASP A 127 -3.03 -24.59 -6.72
CA ASP A 127 -1.96 -25.39 -6.12
C ASP A 127 -1.54 -26.55 -7.03
N GLY A 128 -0.34 -27.10 -6.81
CA GLY A 128 0.13 -28.28 -7.51
C GLY A 128 0.35 -28.04 -9.03
N LEU A 129 0.91 -26.90 -9.39
CA LEU A 129 1.32 -26.63 -10.77
C LEU A 129 2.37 -27.65 -11.21
N GLY A 130 2.02 -28.48 -12.20
CA GLY A 130 2.89 -29.56 -12.71
C GLY A 130 2.67 -30.93 -12.03
N GLU A 131 1.86 -31.00 -10.98
CA GLU A 131 1.46 -32.27 -10.36
C GLU A 131 0.19 -32.83 -11.01
N ASP A 132 0.15 -34.14 -11.12
CA ASP A 132 -0.84 -35.10 -11.62
C ASP A 132 -2.32 -34.70 -11.79
N GLY A 133 -2.62 -33.66 -12.53
CA GLY A 133 -3.90 -33.55 -13.21
C GLY A 133 -3.78 -34.06 -14.65
N PRO A 134 -4.84 -34.41 -15.34
CA PRO A 134 -4.79 -34.90 -16.72
C PRO A 134 -4.11 -33.92 -17.71
N ASN A 135 -3.84 -32.66 -17.29
CA ASN A 135 -3.15 -31.63 -18.05
C ASN A 135 -2.13 -30.84 -17.22
N GLY A 136 -1.80 -31.22 -15.99
CA GLY A 136 -0.95 -30.42 -15.10
C GLY A 136 -1.61 -29.10 -14.62
N GLU A 137 -2.94 -29.05 -14.58
CA GLU A 137 -3.69 -27.81 -14.34
C GLU A 137 -3.78 -27.42 -12.86
N GLY A 138 -3.30 -28.27 -11.94
CA GLY A 138 -3.40 -28.02 -10.49
C GLY A 138 -4.83 -27.94 -9.95
N GLN A 139 -4.97 -27.76 -8.66
CA GLN A 139 -6.27 -27.65 -7.97
C GLN A 139 -6.57 -26.18 -7.62
N SER A 140 -7.70 -25.65 -8.12
CA SER A 140 -8.15 -24.31 -7.75
C SER A 140 -8.75 -24.29 -6.34
N THR A 141 -8.21 -23.44 -5.49
CA THR A 141 -8.66 -23.27 -4.10
C THR A 141 -8.99 -21.79 -3.83
N THR A 142 -9.81 -21.57 -2.81
CA THR A 142 -10.19 -20.24 -2.34
C THR A 142 -10.16 -20.23 -0.83
N PHE A 143 -9.45 -19.29 -0.26
CA PHE A 143 -9.44 -19.08 1.19
C PHE A 143 -9.56 -17.61 1.54
N SER A 144 -9.99 -17.33 2.76
CA SER A 144 -10.11 -15.97 3.28
C SER A 144 -9.43 -15.88 4.63
N SER A 145 -8.77 -14.75 4.85
CA SER A 145 -8.23 -14.38 6.16
C SER A 145 -8.79 -13.03 6.57
N ASP A 146 -9.06 -12.85 7.86
CA ASP A 146 -9.53 -11.58 8.40
C ASP A 146 -8.89 -11.29 9.75
N GLY A 147 -8.84 -10.01 10.11
CA GLY A 147 -8.28 -9.56 11.37
C GLY A 147 -7.65 -8.17 11.31
N ILE A 148 -7.02 -7.80 12.41
CA ILE A 148 -6.28 -6.54 12.50
C ILE A 148 -4.99 -6.66 11.69
N GLY A 149 -4.68 -5.64 10.89
CA GLY A 149 -3.38 -5.47 10.25
C GLY A 149 -2.37 -4.76 11.15
N ASP A 150 -1.23 -4.39 10.59
CA ASP A 150 -0.22 -3.63 11.33
C ASP A 150 -0.74 -2.23 11.66
N MET A 151 -0.85 -1.92 12.94
CA MET A 151 -1.22 -0.58 13.43
C MET A 151 -0.07 0.39 13.16
N ARG A 152 -0.41 1.66 12.90
CA ARG A 152 0.57 2.73 12.77
C ARG A 152 0.35 3.76 13.86
N VAL A 153 1.42 4.16 14.53
CA VAL A 153 1.46 5.30 15.45
C VAL A 153 2.45 6.33 14.90
N GLY A 154 2.12 7.61 15.04
CA GLY A 154 2.98 8.63 14.44
C GLY A 154 2.82 10.00 15.07
N VAL A 155 3.74 10.86 14.66
CA VAL A 155 3.74 12.29 14.98
C VAL A 155 3.75 13.09 13.69
N LYS A 156 3.12 14.25 13.72
CA LYS A 156 3.06 15.21 12.61
C LYS A 156 3.49 16.58 13.10
N TYR A 157 4.29 17.26 12.30
CA TYR A 157 4.73 18.60 12.61
C TYR A 157 4.50 19.55 11.42
N ASN A 158 3.71 20.60 11.65
CA ASN A 158 3.44 21.62 10.66
C ASN A 158 4.53 22.70 10.69
N VAL A 159 5.41 22.66 9.71
CA VAL A 159 6.54 23.60 9.60
C VAL A 159 6.15 24.96 9.02
N LEU A 160 5.10 25.01 8.21
CA LEU A 160 4.65 26.21 7.53
C LEU A 160 3.14 26.41 7.66
N PRO A 161 2.65 26.81 8.86
CA PRO A 161 1.23 27.06 9.09
C PRO A 161 0.86 28.47 8.62
N THR A 162 0.57 28.64 7.35
CA THR A 162 0.04 29.92 6.83
C THR A 162 -1.39 29.76 6.36
N LEU A 163 -2.10 30.88 6.17
CA LEU A 163 -3.50 30.84 5.68
C LEU A 163 -3.65 30.23 4.29
N ARG A 164 -2.60 30.24 3.48
CA ARG A 164 -2.64 29.74 2.09
C ARG A 164 -1.77 28.52 1.83
N SER A 165 -0.85 28.22 2.71
CA SER A 165 0.14 27.15 2.52
C SER A 165 0.35 26.39 3.80
N LEU A 166 0.39 25.11 3.69
CA LEU A 166 0.64 24.19 4.78
C LEU A 166 1.71 23.19 4.33
N VAL A 167 2.71 22.96 5.17
CA VAL A 167 3.71 21.91 4.97
C VAL A 167 3.82 21.10 6.27
N VAL A 168 3.53 19.81 6.21
CA VAL A 168 3.56 18.91 7.34
C VAL A 168 4.58 17.81 7.11
N PHE A 169 5.50 17.64 8.04
CA PHE A 169 6.33 16.43 8.14
C PHE A 169 5.68 15.46 9.12
N GLY A 170 5.60 14.20 8.71
CA GLY A 170 5.13 13.11 9.54
C GLY A 170 6.22 12.07 9.74
N PHE A 171 6.20 11.41 10.88
CA PHE A 171 7.01 10.22 11.15
C PHE A 171 6.14 9.18 11.84
N GLY A 172 5.90 8.06 11.17
CA GLY A 172 5.11 6.95 11.66
C GLY A 172 5.95 5.70 11.90
N VAL A 173 5.49 4.89 12.84
CA VAL A 173 6.02 3.56 13.13
C VAL A 173 4.89 2.57 12.98
N TYR A 174 5.05 1.59 12.09
CA TYR A 174 4.18 0.44 12.02
C TYR A 174 4.56 -0.57 13.09
N LEU A 175 3.59 -0.99 13.86
CA LEU A 175 3.74 -2.01 14.90
C LEU A 175 3.31 -3.36 14.34
N PRO A 176 4.01 -4.46 14.66
CA PRO A 176 3.69 -5.80 14.16
C PRO A 176 2.48 -6.41 14.90
N THR A 177 1.34 -5.74 14.82
CA THR A 177 0.09 -6.15 15.45
C THR A 177 -0.78 -7.00 14.53
N GLY A 178 -0.46 -7.02 13.24
CA GLY A 178 -1.21 -7.76 12.25
C GLY A 178 -1.02 -9.26 12.35
N VAL A 179 -2.04 -9.99 11.93
CA VAL A 179 -2.01 -11.46 11.91
C VAL A 179 -0.97 -11.95 10.90
N THR A 180 -0.05 -12.80 11.36
CA THR A 180 1.02 -13.42 10.56
C THR A 180 1.00 -14.96 10.64
N GLY A 181 -0.03 -15.54 11.24
CA GLY A 181 -0.22 -16.98 11.42
C GLY A 181 -1.48 -17.48 10.71
N ALA A 182 -1.96 -16.80 9.67
CA ALA A 182 -3.09 -17.28 8.90
C ALA A 182 -2.66 -18.50 8.07
N ASN A 183 -3.49 -19.54 8.10
CA ASN A 183 -3.29 -20.79 7.38
C ASN A 183 -4.26 -20.86 6.19
N ASP A 184 -3.89 -21.63 5.20
CA ASP A 184 -4.75 -21.99 4.08
C ASP A 184 -5.78 -23.07 4.46
N SER A 185 -6.53 -23.55 3.49
CA SER A 185 -7.53 -24.61 3.68
C SER A 185 -6.94 -25.98 4.05
N THR A 186 -5.66 -26.22 3.83
CA THR A 186 -4.95 -27.45 4.18
C THR A 186 -4.33 -27.39 5.58
N GLY A 187 -4.31 -26.20 6.21
CA GLY A 187 -3.66 -25.92 7.47
C GLY A 187 -2.19 -25.50 7.34
N ALA A 188 -1.67 -25.34 6.12
CA ALA A 188 -0.34 -24.82 5.88
C ALA A 188 -0.31 -23.30 6.10
N LEU A 189 0.83 -22.79 6.59
CA LEU A 189 1.00 -21.35 6.80
C LEU A 189 1.04 -20.63 5.45
N MET A 190 0.18 -19.61 5.31
CA MET A 190 0.17 -18.76 4.11
C MET A 190 1.45 -17.95 3.98
N GLU A 191 1.79 -17.62 2.75
CA GLU A 191 2.99 -16.84 2.40
C GLU A 191 3.01 -15.47 3.11
N PRO A 192 4.21 -14.91 3.40
CA PRO A 192 4.34 -13.61 4.05
C PRO A 192 3.56 -12.50 3.34
N THR A 193 3.50 -12.54 2.02
CA THR A 193 2.81 -11.53 1.20
C THR A 193 1.29 -11.60 1.29
N THR A 194 0.73 -12.73 1.66
CA THR A 194 -0.71 -12.95 1.81
C THR A 194 -1.20 -12.77 3.24
N GLN A 195 -0.30 -12.73 4.22
CA GLN A 195 -0.62 -12.44 5.63
C GLN A 195 -1.17 -11.01 5.80
N LEU A 196 -1.95 -10.78 6.86
CA LEU A 196 -2.53 -9.46 7.16
C LEU A 196 -1.51 -8.50 7.80
N GLY A 197 -0.49 -9.02 8.47
CA GLY A 197 0.63 -8.27 9.04
C GLY A 197 1.96 -8.61 8.38
N ARG A 198 2.94 -7.74 8.55
CA ARG A 198 4.32 -7.96 8.06
C ARG A 198 5.22 -8.66 9.10
N GLY A 199 4.74 -8.79 10.34
CA GLY A 199 5.45 -9.48 11.44
C GLY A 199 6.69 -8.78 11.94
N GLN A 200 6.89 -7.49 11.60
CA GLN A 200 8.01 -6.69 12.08
C GLN A 200 7.69 -5.19 12.03
N VAL A 201 8.43 -4.43 12.83
CA VAL A 201 8.35 -2.97 12.86
C VAL A 201 8.68 -2.38 11.49
N GLY A 202 7.96 -1.34 11.12
CA GLY A 202 8.25 -0.53 9.94
C GLY A 202 8.34 0.95 10.27
N LEU A 203 9.17 1.69 9.52
CA LEU A 203 9.33 3.14 9.63
C LEU A 203 8.68 3.83 8.45
N ASN A 204 8.01 4.96 8.69
CA ASN A 204 7.30 5.68 7.65
C ASN A 204 7.42 7.21 7.82
N PRO A 205 8.52 7.83 7.37
CA PRO A 205 8.57 9.27 7.18
C PRO A 205 7.64 9.71 6.03
N THR A 206 6.98 10.85 6.22
CA THR A 206 6.06 11.44 5.24
C THR A 206 6.24 12.95 5.15
N ILE A 207 5.87 13.50 4.01
CA ILE A 207 5.75 14.94 3.81
C ILE A 207 4.43 15.21 3.08
N TYR A 208 3.69 16.20 3.54
CA TYR A 208 2.48 16.68 2.91
C TYR A 208 2.56 18.18 2.72
N GLN A 209 2.13 18.65 1.57
CA GLN A 209 2.04 20.07 1.26
C GLN A 209 0.70 20.36 0.61
N THR A 210 0.10 21.50 0.95
CA THR A 210 -1.03 22.07 0.21
C THR A 210 -0.87 23.56 0.04
N TYR A 211 -1.40 24.11 -1.05
CA TYR A 211 -1.39 25.52 -1.35
C TYR A 211 -2.71 25.96 -2.01
N GLU A 212 -3.30 27.05 -1.52
CA GLU A 212 -4.47 27.65 -2.15
C GLU A 212 -4.09 28.44 -3.40
N LEU A 213 -4.38 27.88 -4.56
CA LEU A 213 -4.20 28.55 -5.87
C LEU A 213 -5.21 29.66 -6.04
N ILE A 214 -6.47 29.40 -5.72
CA ILE A 214 -7.57 30.37 -5.65
C ILE A 214 -8.13 30.31 -4.23
N PRO A 215 -8.06 31.40 -3.46
CA PRO A 215 -8.53 31.41 -2.07
C PRO A 215 -9.94 30.85 -1.92
N HIS A 216 -10.09 29.91 -0.97
CA HIS A 216 -11.33 29.21 -0.63
C HIS A 216 -12.00 28.43 -1.78
N ARG A 217 -11.32 28.25 -2.92
CA ARG A 217 -11.94 27.63 -4.08
C ARG A 217 -11.13 26.54 -4.75
N LEU A 218 -9.83 26.74 -4.90
CA LEU A 218 -8.96 25.75 -5.56
C LEU A 218 -7.66 25.62 -4.79
N ASN A 219 -7.38 24.44 -4.30
CA ASN A 219 -6.10 24.07 -3.70
C ASN A 219 -5.44 22.93 -4.45
N GLU A 220 -4.14 23.02 -4.55
CA GLU A 220 -3.28 21.90 -4.89
C GLU A 220 -2.80 21.21 -3.63
N PHE A 221 -2.39 19.96 -3.76
CA PHE A 221 -1.66 19.24 -2.72
C PHE A 221 -0.65 18.28 -3.31
N ALA A 222 0.37 17.99 -2.52
CA ALA A 222 1.35 16.94 -2.79
C ALA A 222 1.63 16.15 -1.52
N PHE A 223 1.87 14.86 -1.68
CA PHE A 223 2.26 13.95 -0.62
C PHE A 223 3.42 13.08 -1.07
N GLY A 224 4.38 12.89 -0.19
CA GLY A 224 5.46 11.92 -0.34
C GLY A 224 5.57 11.07 0.91
N GLY A 225 5.66 9.77 0.74
CA GLY A 225 5.84 8.81 1.83
C GLY A 225 6.88 7.77 1.47
N TYR A 226 7.63 7.32 2.47
CA TYR A 226 8.55 6.20 2.38
C TYR A 226 8.22 5.21 3.48
N ARG A 227 8.21 3.92 3.19
CA ARG A 227 8.06 2.85 4.18
C ARG A 227 9.20 1.87 4.08
N HIS A 228 9.91 1.69 5.19
CA HIS A 228 10.87 0.61 5.39
C HIS A 228 10.31 -0.39 6.39
N THR A 229 10.42 -1.68 6.13
CA THR A 229 10.05 -2.74 7.07
C THR A 229 11.28 -3.56 7.39
N PHE A 230 11.59 -3.73 8.68
CA PHE A 230 12.71 -4.55 9.10
C PHE A 230 12.44 -6.03 8.80
N ARG A 231 13.50 -6.81 8.76
CA ARG A 231 13.43 -8.25 8.55
C ARG A 231 12.70 -8.95 9.69
N ASN A 232 11.72 -9.78 9.38
CA ASN A 232 10.97 -10.52 10.39
C ASN A 232 11.72 -11.75 10.92
N ASN A 233 11.16 -12.42 11.93
CA ASN A 233 11.77 -13.54 12.63
C ASN A 233 11.92 -14.80 11.76
N VAL A 234 11.13 -14.95 10.71
CA VAL A 234 11.27 -16.04 9.74
C VAL A 234 12.34 -15.77 8.68
N GLY A 235 12.95 -14.59 8.68
CA GLY A 235 14.03 -14.25 7.76
C GLY A 235 13.56 -13.54 6.48
N TYR A 236 12.29 -13.12 6.41
CA TYR A 236 11.73 -12.40 5.28
C TYR A 236 11.74 -10.89 5.54
N GLN A 237 11.97 -10.10 4.51
CA GLN A 237 11.94 -8.64 4.56
C GLN A 237 11.16 -8.09 3.38
N PHE A 238 10.08 -7.39 3.68
CA PHE A 238 9.29 -6.70 2.67
C PHE A 238 10.09 -5.56 2.05
N GLY A 239 9.93 -5.39 0.75
CA GLY A 239 10.59 -4.34 0.00
C GLY A 239 10.20 -2.94 0.46
N ASP A 240 11.13 -2.02 0.33
CA ASP A 240 10.91 -0.60 0.61
C ASP A 240 9.89 -0.03 -0.35
N GLN A 241 9.04 0.85 0.17
CA GLN A 241 7.92 1.43 -0.58
C GLN A 241 8.02 2.96 -0.62
N TRP A 242 7.79 3.54 -1.78
CA TRP A 242 7.62 4.98 -1.98
C TRP A 242 6.21 5.26 -2.49
N ASP A 243 5.53 6.20 -1.87
CA ASP A 243 4.24 6.71 -2.30
C ASP A 243 4.38 8.20 -2.63
N LEU A 244 3.97 8.60 -3.83
CA LEU A 244 3.97 9.99 -4.28
C LEU A 244 2.59 10.31 -4.85
N ASN A 245 1.92 11.29 -4.27
CA ASN A 245 0.60 11.70 -4.70
C ASN A 245 0.58 13.20 -4.95
N GLY A 246 -0.21 13.63 -5.91
CA GLY A 246 -0.43 15.04 -6.18
C GLY A 246 -1.78 15.26 -6.81
N GLY A 247 -2.44 16.37 -6.47
CA GLY A 247 -3.78 16.62 -6.98
C GLY A 247 -4.31 17.99 -6.71
N LEU A 248 -5.56 18.17 -7.11
CA LEU A 248 -6.32 19.41 -6.99
C LEU A 248 -7.64 19.11 -6.26
N ASN A 249 -8.05 20.03 -5.41
CA ASN A 249 -9.37 20.05 -4.78
C ASN A 249 -10.08 21.34 -5.19
N LEU A 250 -11.26 21.20 -5.77
CA LEU A 250 -12.13 22.30 -6.21
C LEU A 250 -13.38 22.36 -5.34
N VAL A 251 -13.52 23.42 -4.56
CA VAL A 251 -14.76 23.75 -3.85
C VAL A 251 -15.75 24.31 -4.88
N THR A 252 -16.73 23.50 -5.26
CA THR A 252 -17.76 23.89 -6.25
C THR A 252 -18.88 24.67 -5.58
N VAL A 253 -19.33 24.20 -4.45
CA VAL A 253 -20.28 24.84 -3.52
C VAL A 253 -19.80 24.61 -2.08
N PRO A 254 -20.29 25.38 -1.08
CA PRO A 254 -19.76 25.28 0.29
C PRO A 254 -19.73 23.85 0.88
N TRP A 255 -20.65 23.00 0.44
CA TRP A 255 -20.77 21.62 0.94
C TRP A 255 -20.13 20.55 0.04
N LEU A 256 -19.66 20.90 -1.19
CA LEU A 256 -19.12 19.91 -2.14
C LEU A 256 -17.73 20.30 -2.64
N VAL A 257 -16.79 19.41 -2.41
CA VAL A 257 -15.43 19.49 -2.96
C VAL A 257 -15.23 18.36 -3.95
N LEU A 258 -14.83 18.69 -5.17
CA LEU A 258 -14.36 17.74 -6.18
C LEU A 258 -12.85 17.60 -6.08
N SER A 259 -12.36 16.37 -6.18
CA SER A 259 -10.93 16.06 -6.12
C SER A 259 -10.49 15.28 -7.34
N ALA A 260 -9.28 15.56 -7.80
CA ALA A 260 -8.61 14.77 -8.83
C ALA A 260 -7.13 14.66 -8.45
N GLN A 261 -6.62 13.42 -8.35
CA GLN A 261 -5.23 13.19 -7.96
C GLN A 261 -4.58 12.10 -8.80
N LEU A 262 -3.27 12.20 -8.95
CA LEU A 262 -2.40 11.14 -9.44
C LEU A 262 -1.71 10.49 -8.25
N ASN A 263 -1.69 9.17 -8.24
CA ASN A 263 -1.12 8.36 -7.17
C ASN A 263 -0.08 7.44 -7.77
N TYR A 264 1.17 7.63 -7.39
CA TYR A 264 2.29 6.80 -7.79
C TYR A 264 2.80 6.01 -6.59
N ARG A 265 2.98 4.70 -6.78
CA ARG A 265 3.60 3.80 -5.81
C ARG A 265 4.70 3.00 -6.49
N TYR A 266 5.82 2.92 -5.81
CA TYR A 266 6.93 2.05 -6.15
C TYR A 266 7.31 1.20 -4.96
N ILE A 267 7.38 -0.11 -5.14
CA ILE A 267 7.80 -1.07 -4.11
C ILE A 267 8.98 -1.85 -4.68
N VAL A 268 10.08 -1.92 -3.93
CA VAL A 268 11.25 -2.73 -4.29
C VAL A 268 10.94 -4.22 -4.07
N HIS A 269 11.72 -5.10 -4.68
CA HIS A 269 11.66 -6.54 -4.39
C HIS A 269 11.81 -6.83 -2.90
N ASP A 270 11.05 -7.79 -2.43
CA ASP A 270 11.23 -8.37 -1.12
C ASP A 270 12.56 -9.14 -1.06
N ASN A 271 13.08 -9.37 0.14
CA ASN A 271 14.34 -10.05 0.38
C ASN A 271 14.21 -11.15 1.44
N PHE A 272 15.06 -12.14 1.37
CA PHE A 272 15.17 -13.17 2.40
C PHE A 272 16.60 -13.34 2.91
N SER A 273 16.74 -13.85 4.15
CA SER A 273 18.04 -14.02 4.78
C SER A 273 18.78 -15.26 4.24
N SER A 274 20.10 -15.30 4.46
CA SER A 274 20.91 -16.48 4.15
C SER A 274 20.60 -17.71 5.02
N SER A 275 19.77 -17.53 6.07
CA SER A 275 19.32 -18.63 6.91
C SER A 275 18.17 -19.43 6.29
N LEU A 276 17.57 -18.92 5.22
CA LEU A 276 16.59 -19.64 4.40
C LEU A 276 17.31 -20.31 3.25
N SER A 277 17.12 -21.62 3.09
CA SER A 277 17.43 -22.32 1.85
C SER A 277 16.39 -21.98 0.79
N ARG A 278 16.61 -22.36 -0.44
CA ARG A 278 15.69 -22.07 -1.54
C ARG A 278 15.68 -23.26 -2.51
N SER A 279 14.53 -23.52 -3.10
CA SER A 279 14.38 -24.39 -4.24
C SER A 279 13.91 -23.59 -5.46
N ALA A 280 14.19 -24.08 -6.66
CA ALA A 280 13.84 -23.40 -7.88
C ALA A 280 12.35 -23.52 -8.21
N THR A 281 11.78 -24.71 -7.97
CA THR A 281 10.38 -25.03 -8.27
C THR A 281 9.81 -25.98 -7.21
N PRO A 282 8.49 -26.17 -7.10
CA PRO A 282 7.88 -27.22 -6.28
C PRO A 282 8.36 -28.63 -6.68
N ALA A 283 8.61 -28.85 -7.97
CA ALA A 283 9.18 -30.10 -8.48
C ALA A 283 10.62 -30.37 -8.00
N ASP A 284 11.34 -29.29 -7.64
CA ASP A 284 12.69 -29.36 -7.05
C ASP A 284 12.66 -29.35 -5.52
N ALA A 285 11.50 -29.11 -4.92
CA ALA A 285 11.30 -29.33 -3.48
C ALA A 285 11.43 -30.84 -3.22
N PRO A 286 12.20 -31.28 -2.21
CA PRO A 286 12.41 -32.71 -1.99
C PRO A 286 11.08 -33.38 -1.62
N ASP A 287 10.50 -34.09 -2.60
CA ASP A 287 9.33 -34.97 -2.37
C ASP A 287 9.68 -36.11 -1.41
N PHE A 288 10.97 -36.33 -1.21
CA PHE A 288 11.50 -37.34 -0.31
C PHE A 288 12.54 -36.74 0.65
N PRO A 289 12.47 -37.05 1.94
CA PRO A 289 13.47 -36.62 2.90
C PRO A 289 14.88 -37.10 2.50
N GLY A 290 15.78 -36.17 2.22
CA GLY A 290 17.17 -36.46 1.87
C GLY A 290 17.59 -36.13 0.45
N GLU A 291 16.70 -35.68 -0.42
CA GLU A 291 17.08 -35.13 -1.71
C GLU A 291 17.73 -33.73 -1.58
N PRO A 292 18.78 -33.43 -2.36
CA PRO A 292 19.41 -32.13 -2.29
C PRO A 292 18.49 -31.08 -2.89
N VAL A 293 18.29 -29.96 -2.15
CA VAL A 293 17.58 -28.79 -2.64
C VAL A 293 18.37 -28.16 -3.78
N VAL A 294 17.75 -28.04 -4.95
CA VAL A 294 18.34 -27.37 -6.10
C VAL A 294 18.31 -25.85 -5.86
N ILE A 295 19.47 -25.22 -5.83
CA ILE A 295 19.57 -23.76 -5.70
C ILE A 295 19.50 -23.13 -7.10
N ASP A 296 18.45 -22.34 -7.36
CA ASP A 296 18.34 -21.60 -8.61
C ASP A 296 19.46 -20.53 -8.70
N PRO A 297 20.41 -20.67 -9.65
CA PRO A 297 21.50 -19.73 -9.81
C PRO A 297 21.05 -18.37 -10.38
N THR A 298 19.82 -18.26 -10.89
CA THR A 298 19.30 -17.02 -11.48
C THR A 298 18.88 -16.00 -10.41
N ILE A 299 18.65 -16.43 -9.15
CA ILE A 299 18.27 -15.55 -8.06
C ILE A 299 19.48 -14.74 -7.59
N LYS A 300 19.46 -13.46 -7.94
CA LYS A 300 20.49 -12.50 -7.55
C LYS A 300 20.12 -11.86 -6.20
N ASN A 301 21.15 -11.61 -5.39
CA ASN A 301 21.05 -10.78 -4.17
C ASN A 301 19.96 -11.18 -3.17
N ARG A 302 19.50 -12.44 -3.17
CA ARG A 302 18.43 -12.94 -2.31
C ARG A 302 17.11 -12.18 -2.47
N GLN A 303 16.87 -11.62 -3.60
CA GLN A 303 15.58 -11.04 -3.95
C GLN A 303 14.56 -12.16 -4.13
N VAL A 304 13.35 -11.92 -3.65
CA VAL A 304 12.22 -12.80 -3.89
C VAL A 304 11.70 -12.50 -5.29
N PRO A 305 11.71 -13.46 -6.21
CA PRO A 305 11.12 -13.28 -7.54
C PRO A 305 9.64 -12.89 -7.42
N THR A 306 9.08 -12.33 -8.46
CA THR A 306 7.66 -11.96 -8.52
C THR A 306 7.20 -11.04 -7.38
N THR A 307 8.12 -10.27 -6.77
CA THR A 307 7.84 -9.25 -5.75
C THR A 307 8.32 -7.86 -6.20
N GLY A 308 7.89 -6.79 -5.55
CA GLY A 308 8.11 -5.39 -5.95
C GLY A 308 7.01 -4.82 -6.86
N SER A 309 6.74 -3.52 -7.05
CA SER A 309 5.70 -2.98 -7.94
C SER A 309 5.90 -1.56 -8.40
N THR A 310 5.35 -1.26 -9.57
CA THR A 310 5.09 0.10 -10.01
C THR A 310 3.61 0.27 -10.32
N PHE A 311 3.00 1.24 -9.67
CA PHE A 311 1.61 1.60 -9.88
C PHE A 311 1.51 3.11 -10.11
N LEU A 312 0.77 3.51 -11.15
CA LEU A 312 0.30 4.87 -11.33
C LEU A 312 -1.19 4.82 -11.54
N GLY A 313 -1.94 5.54 -10.72
CA GLY A 313 -3.39 5.65 -10.81
C GLY A 313 -3.86 7.08 -10.92
N PHE A 314 -4.97 7.29 -11.63
CA PHE A 314 -5.76 8.51 -11.59
C PHE A 314 -6.93 8.28 -10.63
N THR A 315 -7.12 9.20 -9.69
CA THR A 315 -8.12 9.06 -8.64
C THR A 315 -9.01 10.30 -8.60
N PRO A 316 -10.14 10.28 -9.35
CA PRO A 316 -11.21 11.23 -9.14
C PRO A 316 -11.96 10.92 -7.84
N GLY A 317 -12.50 11.94 -7.22
CA GLY A 317 -13.29 11.80 -6.02
C GLY A 317 -14.07 13.05 -5.65
N PHE A 318 -14.84 12.94 -4.61
CA PHE A 318 -15.54 14.08 -4.02
C PHE A 318 -15.64 13.92 -2.50
N SER A 319 -15.81 15.03 -1.81
CA SER A 319 -16.21 15.05 -0.40
C SER A 319 -17.38 16.00 -0.18
N VAL A 320 -18.28 15.59 0.72
CA VAL A 320 -19.48 16.33 1.11
C VAL A 320 -19.38 16.71 2.57
N ASN A 321 -19.38 18.01 2.85
CA ASN A 321 -19.43 18.53 4.21
C ASN A 321 -20.90 18.59 4.68
N LEU A 322 -21.29 17.65 5.52
CA LEU A 322 -22.68 17.55 6.01
C LEU A 322 -23.08 18.75 6.85
N GLY A 323 -22.15 19.38 7.56
CA GLY A 323 -22.42 20.57 8.37
C GLY A 323 -22.83 21.79 7.57
N GLN A 324 -22.52 21.82 6.27
CA GLN A 324 -22.95 22.87 5.37
C GLN A 324 -24.28 22.56 4.65
N MET A 325 -24.76 21.33 4.78
CA MET A 325 -26.03 20.87 4.17
C MET A 325 -27.16 20.78 5.20
N ILE A 326 -26.85 20.35 6.41
CA ILE A 326 -27.82 20.01 7.46
C ILE A 326 -27.41 20.72 8.74
N GLU A 327 -28.26 21.64 9.23
CA GLU A 327 -28.05 22.35 10.48
C GLU A 327 -28.35 21.44 11.68
N SER A 328 -27.38 20.62 12.07
CA SER A 328 -27.44 19.77 13.26
C SER A 328 -26.10 19.78 13.98
N SER A 329 -26.11 19.62 15.28
CA SER A 329 -24.87 19.55 16.09
C SER A 329 -23.98 18.39 15.67
N TRP A 330 -24.54 17.26 15.24
CA TRP A 330 -23.82 16.07 14.80
C TRP A 330 -23.17 16.21 13.42
N THR A 331 -23.77 17.02 12.54
CA THR A 331 -23.27 17.15 11.17
C THR A 331 -22.23 18.25 11.01
N ARG A 332 -22.12 19.18 11.96
CA ARG A 332 -21.27 20.39 11.86
C ARG A 332 -19.81 20.12 11.51
N MET A 333 -19.27 18.99 11.95
CA MET A 333 -17.87 18.62 11.76
C MET A 333 -17.73 17.29 11.00
N THR A 334 -18.79 16.87 10.28
CA THR A 334 -18.81 15.58 9.58
C THR A 334 -18.69 15.79 8.08
N SER A 335 -17.75 15.09 7.46
CA SER A 335 -17.61 15.02 6.00
C SER A 335 -17.64 13.57 5.55
N LEU A 336 -18.32 13.33 4.44
CA LEU A 336 -18.29 12.05 3.73
C LEU A 336 -17.43 12.23 2.47
N TYR A 337 -16.70 11.21 2.08
CA TYR A 337 -15.90 11.25 0.87
C TYR A 337 -16.00 9.94 0.09
N PHE A 338 -15.76 10.05 -1.20
CA PHE A 338 -15.66 8.92 -2.11
C PHE A 338 -14.56 9.18 -3.12
N TYR A 339 -13.72 8.17 -3.31
CA TYR A 339 -12.66 8.18 -4.34
C TYR A 339 -12.66 6.86 -5.10
N SER A 340 -12.33 6.94 -6.39
CA SER A 340 -12.13 5.77 -7.24
C SER A 340 -10.74 5.82 -7.85
N SER A 341 -9.84 4.95 -7.41
CA SER A 341 -8.49 4.86 -7.96
C SER A 341 -8.46 3.97 -9.18
N ILE A 342 -8.28 4.58 -10.34
CA ILE A 342 -8.28 3.94 -11.66
C ILE A 342 -6.82 3.74 -12.08
N PRO A 343 -6.36 2.50 -12.26
CA PRO A 343 -4.97 2.24 -12.64
C PRO A 343 -4.70 2.68 -14.08
N MET A 344 -3.62 3.45 -14.26
CA MET A 344 -3.09 3.88 -15.56
C MET A 344 -1.87 3.06 -15.96
N VAL A 345 -0.97 2.80 -15.00
CA VAL A 345 0.20 1.93 -15.16
C VAL A 345 0.16 0.89 -14.05
N ARG A 346 0.34 -0.37 -14.42
CA ARG A 346 0.39 -1.52 -13.52
C ARG A 346 1.50 -2.43 -13.97
N ASP A 347 2.60 -2.38 -13.29
CA ASP A 347 3.64 -3.38 -13.44
C ASP A 347 3.67 -4.22 -12.17
N SER A 348 3.36 -5.49 -12.26
CA SER A 348 3.17 -6.41 -11.15
C SER A 348 4.15 -7.57 -11.13
N ASN A 349 5.25 -7.49 -11.83
CA ASN A 349 6.30 -8.53 -11.87
C ASN A 349 5.77 -9.96 -11.98
N ASN A 350 4.92 -10.18 -12.94
CA ASN A 350 4.33 -11.50 -13.16
C ASN A 350 3.35 -11.96 -12.07
N SER A 351 3.03 -11.13 -11.10
CA SER A 351 2.06 -11.36 -10.03
C SER A 351 0.72 -10.65 -10.30
N LEU A 352 -0.19 -10.62 -9.30
CA LEU A 352 -1.47 -9.92 -9.42
C LEU A 352 -1.29 -8.40 -9.45
N ALA A 353 -1.98 -7.74 -10.35
CA ALA A 353 -2.00 -6.28 -10.42
C ALA A 353 -3.27 -5.69 -9.83
N GLN A 354 -3.14 -4.55 -9.16
CA GLN A 354 -4.26 -3.80 -8.61
C GLN A 354 -5.24 -3.36 -9.71
N GLY A 355 -6.51 -3.64 -9.52
CA GLY A 355 -7.61 -3.12 -10.32
C GLY A 355 -8.11 -1.76 -9.81
N THR A 356 -9.23 -1.30 -10.39
CA THR A 356 -9.90 -0.10 -9.88
C THR A 356 -10.33 -0.31 -8.43
N SER A 357 -9.88 0.56 -7.54
CA SER A 357 -10.17 0.52 -6.12
C SER A 357 -11.17 1.61 -5.74
N PHE A 358 -11.97 1.37 -4.70
CA PHE A 358 -12.96 2.31 -4.20
C PHE A 358 -12.67 2.61 -2.73
N ILE A 359 -12.76 3.90 -2.37
CA ILE A 359 -12.47 4.42 -1.03
C ILE A 359 -13.66 5.28 -0.58
N PHE A 360 -14.13 4.98 0.63
CA PHE A 360 -15.28 5.64 1.25
C PHE A 360 -14.92 6.18 2.61
#